data_b2210f5a83f00d827abdda8ba8a157ac
#
_entry.id   b2210f5a83f00d827abdda8ba8a157ac
#
_cell.length_a   1.000
_cell.length_b   1.000
_cell.length_c   1.000
_cell.angle_alpha   90.00
_cell.angle_beta   90.00
_cell.angle_gamma   90.00
#
_symmetry.space_group_name_H-M   'P 1'
#
loop_
_entity.id
_entity.type
_entity.pdbx_description
1 polymer ?
#
loop_
_entity_poly.entity_id
_entity_poly.type
_entity_poly.pdbx_seq_one_letter_code
_entity_poly.pdbx_strand_id
1 'polypeptide(L)'
;MPSSRLTSLLWGTLFVGLITVFLSFVKSVRQPSLPPLPKISQLHNFTLTNQVGTQVSLTALSNQVWVANIIFSRCPTQCRKLSRQMQTLQAILPSYVRLVTLTADPEFDTPNVLNRYSSQYECNPDHWWFLSGTKKELYRLAIEDLKFTVIDSGKLGDPLEDLFIHSSAFAIIDRQGTLRGVIHGESVDAENDVLACVTRLKNQSK
;
A
#
# COMPACT_ATOMS: atom_id res chain seq x y z
N MET A 1 30.57 -64.04 -13.40
CA MET A 1 29.53 -63.01 -13.85
C MET A 1 28.91 -62.41 -12.64
N PRO A 2 29.06 -61.12 -12.38
CA PRO A 2 28.37 -60.47 -11.26
C PRO A 2 26.86 -60.57 -11.47
N SER A 3 26.11 -60.99 -10.43
CA SER A 3 24.69 -61.23 -10.53
C SER A 3 23.97 -59.94 -10.86
N SER A 4 23.06 -59.99 -11.81
CA SER A 4 22.22 -58.83 -12.27
C SER A 4 21.50 -58.11 -11.11
N ARG A 5 21.30 -58.77 -10.00
CA ARG A 5 20.69 -58.19 -8.76
C ARG A 5 21.63 -57.20 -8.04
N LEU A 6 22.96 -57.42 -8.07
CA LEU A 6 23.90 -56.51 -7.40
C LEU A 6 24.06 -55.18 -8.16
N THR A 7 24.08 -55.26 -9.49
CA THR A 7 24.10 -54.07 -10.35
C THR A 7 22.82 -53.24 -10.23
N SER A 8 21.64 -53.87 -10.15
CA SER A 8 20.36 -53.15 -9.96
C SER A 8 20.28 -52.45 -8.59
N LEU A 9 20.83 -53.08 -7.53
CA LEU A 9 20.92 -52.47 -6.20
C LEU A 9 21.85 -51.25 -6.21
N LEU A 10 23.01 -51.32 -6.86
CA LEU A 10 23.96 -50.23 -6.99
C LEU A 10 23.36 -49.03 -7.77
N TRP A 11 22.66 -49.28 -8.85
CA TRP A 11 21.98 -48.21 -9.62
C TRP A 11 20.84 -47.61 -8.84
N GLY A 12 20.08 -48.39 -8.05
CA GLY A 12 19.00 -47.88 -7.17
C GLY A 12 19.53 -46.97 -6.08
N THR A 13 20.62 -47.32 -5.40
CA THR A 13 21.21 -46.45 -4.36
C THR A 13 21.82 -45.18 -4.93
N LEU A 14 22.45 -45.25 -6.12
CA LEU A 14 22.98 -44.08 -6.82
C LEU A 14 21.86 -43.11 -7.21
N PHE A 15 20.74 -43.64 -7.71
CA PHE A 15 19.58 -42.83 -8.10
C PHE A 15 18.90 -42.14 -6.90
N VAL A 16 18.73 -42.85 -5.78
CA VAL A 16 18.23 -42.27 -4.54
C VAL A 16 19.17 -41.18 -3.99
N GLY A 17 20.50 -41.43 -4.04
CA GLY A 17 21.50 -40.45 -3.66
C GLY A 17 21.46 -39.19 -4.53
N LEU A 18 21.30 -39.30 -5.83
CA LEU A 18 21.16 -38.17 -6.75
C LEU A 18 19.86 -37.36 -6.47
N ILE A 19 18.74 -38.04 -6.20
CA ILE A 19 17.47 -37.37 -5.86
C ILE A 19 17.62 -36.62 -4.53
N THR A 20 18.25 -37.19 -3.52
CA THR A 20 18.42 -36.50 -2.22
C THR A 20 19.35 -35.30 -2.34
N VAL A 21 20.43 -35.39 -3.11
CA VAL A 21 21.32 -34.26 -3.41
C VAL A 21 20.58 -33.18 -4.21
N PHE A 22 19.80 -33.57 -5.22
CA PHE A 22 18.98 -32.63 -6.01
C PHE A 22 17.93 -31.92 -5.16
N LEU A 23 17.19 -32.65 -4.31
CA LEU A 23 16.21 -32.07 -3.40
C LEU A 23 16.87 -31.14 -2.36
N SER A 24 18.07 -31.50 -1.88
CA SER A 24 18.86 -30.64 -0.98
C SER A 24 19.36 -29.40 -1.70
N PHE A 25 19.80 -29.52 -2.94
CA PHE A 25 20.19 -28.38 -3.78
C PHE A 25 19.01 -27.46 -4.06
N VAL A 26 17.86 -28.00 -4.45
CA VAL A 26 16.62 -27.22 -4.66
C VAL A 26 16.17 -26.50 -3.37
N LYS A 27 16.33 -27.14 -2.20
CA LYS A 27 16.11 -26.48 -0.90
C LYS A 27 17.14 -25.39 -0.60
N SER A 28 18.39 -25.55 -1.01
CA SER A 28 19.48 -24.60 -0.79
C SER A 28 19.39 -23.36 -1.72
N VAL A 29 18.82 -23.53 -2.90
CA VAL A 29 18.53 -22.44 -3.87
C VAL A 29 17.27 -21.66 -3.49
N ARG A 30 16.62 -21.92 -2.32
CA ARG A 30 15.59 -21.02 -1.82
C ARG A 30 16.20 -19.62 -1.72
N GLN A 31 15.66 -18.72 -2.55
CA GLN A 31 16.08 -17.32 -2.63
C GLN A 31 16.25 -16.74 -1.22
N PRO A 32 17.38 -16.09 -0.94
CA PRO A 32 17.57 -15.44 0.35
C PRO A 32 16.36 -14.55 0.60
N SER A 33 15.69 -14.76 1.74
CA SER A 33 14.55 -13.93 2.12
C SER A 33 15.03 -12.48 2.17
N LEU A 34 14.42 -11.61 1.38
CA LEU A 34 14.74 -10.20 1.43
C LEU A 34 14.64 -9.70 2.88
N PRO A 35 15.55 -8.82 3.31
CA PRO A 35 15.50 -8.27 4.66
C PRO A 35 14.11 -7.67 4.94
N PRO A 36 13.65 -7.70 6.20
CA PRO A 36 12.35 -7.14 6.55
C PRO A 36 12.29 -5.65 6.18
N LEU A 37 11.10 -5.19 5.80
CA LEU A 37 10.87 -3.78 5.53
C LEU A 37 11.12 -2.94 6.79
N PRO A 38 11.67 -1.73 6.67
CA PRO A 38 11.92 -0.87 7.81
C PRO A 38 10.62 -0.52 8.55
N LYS A 39 10.71 -0.20 9.82
CA LYS A 39 9.66 0.46 10.60
C LYS A 39 9.98 1.96 10.63
N ILE A 40 9.19 2.76 9.91
CA ILE A 40 9.48 4.19 9.72
C ILE A 40 8.81 5.03 10.82
N SER A 41 7.52 4.81 11.06
CA SER A 41 6.76 5.46 12.14
C SER A 41 5.61 4.58 12.60
N GLN A 42 5.21 4.74 13.85
CA GLN A 42 3.99 4.13 14.39
C GLN A 42 2.88 5.17 14.30
N LEU A 43 1.73 4.79 13.73
CA LEU A 43 0.61 5.71 13.59
C LEU A 43 -0.10 5.91 14.93
N HIS A 44 -0.49 7.16 15.18
CA HIS A 44 -1.35 7.53 16.31
C HIS A 44 -2.83 7.31 15.97
N ASN A 45 -3.65 7.17 17.00
CA ASN A 45 -5.10 7.07 16.79
C ASN A 45 -5.64 8.31 16.08
N PHE A 46 -6.62 8.07 15.21
CA PHE A 46 -7.37 9.10 14.51
C PHE A 46 -8.83 8.68 14.38
N THR A 47 -9.70 9.65 14.12
CA THR A 47 -11.10 9.42 13.77
C THR A 47 -11.49 10.37 12.65
N LEU A 48 -11.70 9.83 11.46
CA LEU A 48 -12.04 10.55 10.24
C LEU A 48 -13.38 10.03 9.70
N THR A 49 -13.95 10.68 8.71
CA THR A 49 -15.22 10.29 8.08
C THR A 49 -14.95 9.90 6.63
N ASN A 50 -15.46 8.75 6.19
CA ASN A 50 -15.31 8.32 4.81
C ASN A 50 -16.36 8.94 3.88
N GLN A 51 -16.22 8.69 2.57
CA GLN A 51 -17.09 9.24 1.53
C GLN A 51 -18.57 8.82 1.62
N VAL A 52 -18.89 7.81 2.40
CA VAL A 52 -20.29 7.37 2.66
C VAL A 52 -20.81 7.84 4.02
N GLY A 53 -20.05 8.69 4.72
CA GLY A 53 -20.45 9.28 6.00
C GLY A 53 -20.16 8.41 7.23
N THR A 54 -19.45 7.30 7.08
CA THR A 54 -19.09 6.41 8.20
C THR A 54 -17.81 6.89 8.87
N GLN A 55 -17.78 6.86 10.20
CA GLN A 55 -16.55 7.14 10.95
C GLN A 55 -15.54 5.99 10.81
N VAL A 56 -14.30 6.36 10.55
CA VAL A 56 -13.16 5.46 10.38
C VAL A 56 -12.08 5.85 11.37
N SER A 57 -11.65 4.89 12.16
CA SER A 57 -10.51 5.04 13.09
C SER A 57 -9.35 4.14 12.68
N LEU A 58 -8.18 4.33 13.29
CA LEU A 58 -7.05 3.42 13.13
C LEU A 58 -7.44 1.96 13.46
N THR A 59 -8.32 1.76 14.45
CA THR A 59 -8.81 0.43 14.82
C THR A 59 -9.59 -0.24 13.70
N ALA A 60 -10.35 0.52 12.89
CA ALA A 60 -11.07 -0.02 11.73
C ALA A 60 -10.13 -0.50 10.62
N LEU A 61 -8.87 -0.03 10.60
CA LEU A 61 -7.80 -0.45 9.69
C LEU A 61 -6.86 -1.48 10.32
N SER A 62 -7.08 -1.87 11.57
CA SER A 62 -6.25 -2.86 12.26
C SER A 62 -6.35 -4.23 11.58
N ASN A 63 -5.28 -5.03 11.70
CA ASN A 63 -5.16 -6.35 11.08
C ASN A 63 -5.22 -6.36 9.54
N GLN A 64 -5.21 -5.20 8.88
CA GLN A 64 -5.14 -5.06 7.44
C GLN A 64 -3.86 -4.33 7.04
N VAL A 65 -3.28 -4.72 5.91
CA VAL A 65 -2.30 -3.88 5.22
C VAL A 65 -3.09 -2.83 4.44
N TRP A 66 -2.64 -1.60 4.46
CA TRP A 66 -3.29 -0.56 3.69
C TRP A 66 -2.31 0.39 3.02
N VAL A 67 -2.75 0.97 1.92
CA VAL A 67 -1.98 1.91 1.11
C VAL A 67 -2.71 3.24 1.14
N ALA A 68 -1.99 4.30 1.51
CA ALA A 68 -2.54 5.63 1.60
C ALA A 68 -1.91 6.58 0.58
N ASN A 69 -2.70 7.54 0.10
CA ASN A 69 -2.24 8.75 -0.57
C ASN A 69 -2.99 9.97 -0.07
N ILE A 70 -2.57 11.16 -0.51
CA ILE A 70 -3.24 12.42 -0.20
C ILE A 70 -3.52 13.19 -1.49
N ILE A 71 -4.74 13.75 -1.59
CA ILE A 71 -5.19 14.56 -2.73
C ILE A 71 -6.01 15.76 -2.25
N PHE A 72 -6.43 16.61 -3.16
CA PHE A 72 -7.63 17.45 -3.01
C PHE A 72 -8.45 17.40 -4.30
N SER A 73 -9.78 17.35 -4.17
CA SER A 73 -10.67 17.01 -5.30
C SER A 73 -10.67 18.04 -6.42
N ARG A 74 -10.34 19.29 -6.11
CA ARG A 74 -10.27 20.40 -7.08
C ARG A 74 -8.98 20.46 -7.89
N CYS A 75 -7.97 19.64 -7.56
CA CYS A 75 -6.69 19.62 -8.27
C CYS A 75 -6.88 19.20 -9.74
N PRO A 76 -6.44 20.01 -10.72
CA PRO A 76 -6.72 19.75 -12.12
C PRO A 76 -5.85 18.64 -12.73
N THR A 77 -4.66 18.39 -12.19
CA THR A 77 -3.62 17.57 -12.85
C THR A 77 -3.15 16.40 -11.98
N GLN A 78 -2.33 16.67 -10.98
CA GLN A 78 -1.56 15.67 -10.24
C GLN A 78 -2.41 14.70 -9.42
N CYS A 79 -3.43 15.23 -8.72
CA CYS A 79 -4.32 14.39 -7.93
C CYS A 79 -5.11 13.42 -8.80
N ARG A 80 -5.46 13.83 -10.03
CA ARG A 80 -6.12 12.93 -11.00
C ARG A 80 -5.22 11.78 -11.41
N LYS A 81 -3.92 12.04 -11.62
CA LYS A 81 -2.93 10.99 -11.90
C LYS A 81 -2.84 10.01 -10.74
N LEU A 82 -2.65 10.52 -9.50
CA LEU A 82 -2.59 9.69 -8.30
C LEU A 82 -3.87 8.86 -8.09
N SER A 83 -5.04 9.44 -8.35
CA SER A 83 -6.30 8.71 -8.23
C SER A 83 -6.45 7.61 -9.27
N ARG A 84 -5.97 7.80 -10.51
CA ARG A 84 -5.91 6.73 -11.51
C ARG A 84 -4.95 5.62 -11.11
N GLN A 85 -3.81 5.96 -10.53
CA GLN A 85 -2.89 4.96 -9.99
C GLN A 85 -3.53 4.17 -8.84
N MET A 86 -4.29 4.83 -7.94
CA MET A 86 -5.07 4.13 -6.91
C MET A 86 -6.16 3.23 -7.50
N GLN A 87 -6.81 3.64 -8.60
CA GLN A 87 -7.74 2.79 -9.36
C GLN A 87 -7.04 1.54 -9.91
N THR A 88 -5.84 1.70 -10.49
CA THR A 88 -5.02 0.56 -10.93
C THR A 88 -4.65 -0.34 -9.75
N LEU A 89 -4.22 0.25 -8.62
CA LEU A 89 -3.91 -0.49 -7.41
C LEU A 89 -5.12 -1.25 -6.87
N GLN A 90 -6.33 -0.67 -6.92
CA GLN A 90 -7.57 -1.37 -6.54
C GLN A 90 -7.77 -2.66 -7.35
N ALA A 91 -7.43 -2.64 -8.65
CA ALA A 91 -7.59 -3.80 -9.52
C ALA A 91 -6.54 -4.89 -9.32
N ILE A 92 -5.30 -4.53 -8.96
CA ILE A 92 -4.18 -5.48 -8.89
C ILE A 92 -3.84 -5.95 -7.47
N LEU A 93 -4.21 -5.18 -6.44
CA LEU A 93 -3.91 -5.54 -5.05
C LEU A 93 -4.88 -6.62 -4.53
N PRO A 94 -4.39 -7.52 -3.67
CA PRO A 94 -5.24 -8.52 -3.04
C PRO A 94 -6.37 -7.88 -2.20
N SER A 95 -7.52 -8.55 -2.12
CA SER A 95 -8.71 -8.06 -1.41
C SER A 95 -8.52 -7.79 0.09
N TYR A 96 -7.46 -8.33 0.71
CA TYR A 96 -7.13 -8.05 2.11
C TYR A 96 -6.37 -6.72 2.30
N VAL A 97 -6.05 -6.00 1.23
CA VAL A 97 -5.38 -4.69 1.27
C VAL A 97 -6.43 -3.60 1.14
N ARG A 98 -6.42 -2.64 2.05
CA ARG A 98 -7.29 -1.47 2.01
C ARG A 98 -6.59 -0.33 1.30
N LEU A 99 -7.33 0.43 0.48
CA LEU A 99 -6.88 1.70 -0.07
C LEU A 99 -7.50 2.85 0.73
N VAL A 100 -6.70 3.87 1.00
CA VAL A 100 -7.12 5.05 1.77
C VAL A 100 -6.61 6.30 1.06
N THR A 101 -7.50 7.21 0.74
CA THR A 101 -7.17 8.53 0.19
C THR A 101 -7.55 9.59 1.22
N LEU A 102 -6.58 10.37 1.70
CA LEU A 102 -6.82 11.52 2.56
C LEU A 102 -7.08 12.75 1.71
N THR A 103 -7.88 13.70 2.22
CA THR A 103 -7.94 15.02 1.61
C THR A 103 -7.00 16.01 2.28
N ALA A 104 -6.38 16.88 1.49
CA ALA A 104 -5.65 18.06 1.97
C ALA A 104 -6.58 19.28 2.17
N ASP A 105 -7.78 19.25 1.61
CA ASP A 105 -8.75 20.37 1.63
C ASP A 105 -10.09 19.96 2.27
N PRO A 106 -10.12 19.63 3.56
CA PRO A 106 -11.32 19.12 4.21
C PRO A 106 -12.47 20.14 4.30
N GLU A 107 -12.19 21.42 4.15
CA GLU A 107 -13.22 22.46 4.15
C GLU A 107 -14.08 22.39 2.88
N PHE A 108 -13.49 22.05 1.75
CA PHE A 108 -14.19 21.82 0.50
C PHE A 108 -14.59 20.35 0.31
N ASP A 109 -13.68 19.44 0.59
CA ASP A 109 -13.82 18.00 0.36
C ASP A 109 -14.65 17.33 1.48
N THR A 110 -15.91 17.71 1.55
CA THR A 110 -16.90 17.04 2.41
C THR A 110 -17.10 15.57 1.97
N PRO A 111 -17.65 14.68 2.81
CA PRO A 111 -17.97 13.31 2.42
C PRO A 111 -18.75 13.21 1.11
N ASN A 112 -19.74 14.09 0.89
CA ASN A 112 -20.52 14.13 -0.34
C ASN A 112 -19.69 14.53 -1.58
N VAL A 113 -18.74 15.46 -1.42
CA VAL A 113 -17.81 15.84 -2.50
C VAL A 113 -16.88 14.68 -2.82
N LEU A 114 -16.30 14.05 -1.80
CA LEU A 114 -15.44 12.89 -1.96
C LEU A 114 -16.18 11.68 -2.56
N ASN A 115 -17.45 11.49 -2.24
CA ASN A 115 -18.27 10.45 -2.86
C ASN A 115 -18.41 10.67 -4.37
N ARG A 116 -18.74 11.88 -4.81
CA ARG A 116 -18.80 12.24 -6.24
C ARG A 116 -17.43 12.15 -6.93
N TYR A 117 -16.36 12.52 -6.24
CA TYR A 117 -15.01 12.41 -6.75
C TYR A 117 -14.61 10.95 -6.93
N SER A 118 -14.83 10.11 -5.93
CA SER A 118 -14.48 8.68 -5.94
C SER A 118 -15.20 7.89 -7.03
N SER A 119 -16.46 8.25 -7.34
CA SER A 119 -17.23 7.59 -8.40
C SER A 119 -16.61 7.75 -9.80
N GLN A 120 -15.81 8.80 -10.03
CA GLN A 120 -15.10 9.01 -11.30
C GLN A 120 -13.97 7.97 -11.54
N TYR A 121 -13.57 7.25 -10.49
CA TYR A 121 -12.51 6.25 -10.52
C TYR A 121 -13.03 4.83 -10.21
N GLU A 122 -14.34 4.60 -10.38
CA GLU A 122 -14.96 3.29 -10.12
C GLU A 122 -14.59 2.73 -8.75
N CYS A 123 -14.54 3.62 -7.76
CA CYS A 123 -14.16 3.28 -6.39
C CYS A 123 -15.15 2.26 -5.81
N ASN A 124 -14.65 1.10 -5.37
CA ASN A 124 -15.39 0.18 -4.55
C ASN A 124 -15.28 0.61 -3.07
N PRO A 125 -16.36 1.08 -2.44
CA PRO A 125 -16.31 1.58 -1.06
C PRO A 125 -15.95 0.51 -0.03
N ASP A 126 -16.05 -0.77 -0.37
CA ASP A 126 -15.60 -1.87 0.49
C ASP A 126 -14.07 -2.05 0.46
N HIS A 127 -13.39 -1.45 -0.50
CA HIS A 127 -11.95 -1.58 -0.68
C HIS A 127 -11.19 -0.26 -0.61
N TRP A 128 -11.82 0.85 -1.00
CA TRP A 128 -11.16 2.14 -1.09
C TRP A 128 -11.95 3.23 -0.40
N TRP A 129 -11.37 3.81 0.64
CA TRP A 129 -11.96 4.88 1.43
C TRP A 129 -11.31 6.22 1.14
N PHE A 130 -12.15 7.23 0.94
CA PHE A 130 -11.75 8.64 0.88
C PHE A 130 -12.12 9.30 2.19
N LEU A 131 -11.11 9.77 2.94
CA LEU A 131 -11.28 10.24 4.31
C LEU A 131 -11.20 11.76 4.39
N SER A 132 -12.18 12.37 5.05
CA SER A 132 -12.24 13.77 5.44
C SER A 132 -12.39 13.88 6.96
N GLY A 133 -12.13 15.07 7.50
CA GLY A 133 -12.23 15.33 8.94
C GLY A 133 -11.74 16.72 9.30
N THR A 134 -11.28 16.92 10.53
CA THR A 134 -10.67 18.20 10.88
C THR A 134 -9.30 18.36 10.20
N LYS A 135 -9.00 19.56 9.73
CA LYS A 135 -7.71 19.88 9.11
C LYS A 135 -6.54 19.50 10.03
N LYS A 136 -6.67 19.79 11.32
CA LYS A 136 -5.66 19.44 12.32
C LYS A 136 -5.36 17.93 12.34
N GLU A 137 -6.37 17.10 12.34
CA GLU A 137 -6.21 15.64 12.43
C GLU A 137 -5.68 15.05 11.13
N LEU A 138 -6.20 15.49 9.98
CA LEU A 138 -5.71 15.09 8.68
C LEU A 138 -4.24 15.44 8.46
N TYR A 139 -3.85 16.67 8.82
CA TYR A 139 -2.47 17.14 8.65
C TYR A 139 -1.51 16.44 9.61
N ARG A 140 -1.94 16.21 10.86
CA ARG A 140 -1.14 15.41 11.79
C ARG A 140 -0.91 13.99 11.23
N LEU A 141 -1.96 13.31 10.80
CA LEU A 141 -1.86 11.96 10.21
C LEU A 141 -0.97 11.98 8.96
N ALA A 142 -1.17 12.93 8.06
CA ALA A 142 -0.41 13.01 6.81
C ALA A 142 1.07 13.31 7.06
N ILE A 143 1.38 14.32 7.88
CA ILE A 143 2.75 14.83 8.06
C ILE A 143 3.52 14.00 9.09
N GLU A 144 2.94 13.82 10.28
CA GLU A 144 3.65 13.20 11.39
C GLU A 144 3.70 11.68 11.27
N ASP A 145 2.60 11.05 10.85
CA ASP A 145 2.49 9.60 10.81
C ASP A 145 2.90 9.03 9.43
N LEU A 146 2.34 9.55 8.33
CA LEU A 146 2.55 9.02 6.99
C LEU A 146 3.75 9.63 6.25
N LYS A 147 4.38 10.66 6.83
CA LYS A 147 5.55 11.36 6.26
C LYS A 147 5.27 12.02 4.91
N PHE A 148 4.02 12.39 4.66
CA PHE A 148 3.67 13.21 3.51
C PHE A 148 4.07 14.68 3.75
N THR A 149 4.44 15.37 2.67
CA THR A 149 4.56 16.82 2.69
C THR A 149 3.17 17.39 2.37
N VAL A 150 2.66 18.27 3.22
CA VAL A 150 1.43 19.03 2.98
C VAL A 150 1.71 20.48 3.36
N ILE A 151 1.59 21.38 2.40
CA ILE A 151 1.74 22.81 2.60
C ILE A 151 0.44 23.46 2.12
N ASP A 152 -0.24 24.13 3.01
CA ASP A 152 -1.35 25.01 2.68
C ASP A 152 -0.76 26.38 2.35
N SER A 153 -0.63 26.67 1.06
CA SER A 153 -0.16 27.95 0.58
C SER A 153 -1.29 28.89 0.19
N GLY A 154 -2.55 28.44 0.35
CA GLY A 154 -3.74 29.07 -0.19
C GLY A 154 -3.95 30.48 0.31
N LYS A 155 -3.63 31.47 -0.53
CA LYS A 155 -4.19 32.81 -0.46
C LYS A 155 -5.41 32.86 -1.36
N LEU A 156 -6.44 33.56 -0.92
CA LEU A 156 -7.65 33.76 -1.70
C LEU A 156 -7.26 34.40 -3.05
N GLY A 157 -7.46 33.68 -4.17
CA GLY A 157 -7.10 34.12 -5.52
C GLY A 157 -5.92 33.40 -6.16
N ASP A 158 -5.21 32.53 -5.43
CA ASP A 158 -4.15 31.72 -6.01
C ASP A 158 -4.72 30.69 -7.01
N PRO A 159 -3.95 30.31 -8.04
CA PRO A 159 -4.31 29.20 -8.90
C PRO A 159 -4.59 27.94 -8.08
N LEU A 160 -5.58 27.14 -8.49
CA LEU A 160 -5.96 25.90 -7.78
C LEU A 160 -4.78 24.94 -7.59
N GLU A 161 -3.79 25.00 -8.49
CA GLU A 161 -2.58 24.17 -8.46
C GLU A 161 -1.63 24.54 -7.32
N ASP A 162 -1.70 25.80 -6.86
CA ASP A 162 -0.82 26.33 -5.82
C ASP A 162 -1.48 26.35 -4.43
N LEU A 163 -2.77 26.00 -4.33
CA LEU A 163 -3.50 26.03 -3.05
C LEU A 163 -2.92 25.04 -2.04
N PHE A 164 -2.49 23.87 -2.51
CA PHE A 164 -1.95 22.82 -1.67
C PHE A 164 -0.76 22.13 -2.35
N ILE A 165 0.40 22.24 -1.77
CA ILE A 165 1.56 21.43 -2.15
C ILE A 165 1.47 20.15 -1.33
N HIS A 166 1.33 19.01 -1.98
CA HIS A 166 1.26 17.71 -1.32
C HIS A 166 2.16 16.68 -1.97
N SER A 167 2.53 15.66 -1.20
CA SER A 167 3.33 14.55 -1.71
C SER A 167 2.60 13.75 -2.78
N SER A 168 3.26 13.53 -3.92
CA SER A 168 2.86 12.55 -4.91
C SER A 168 3.40 11.19 -4.51
N ALA A 169 2.89 10.62 -3.42
CA ALA A 169 3.44 9.40 -2.84
C ALA A 169 2.35 8.48 -2.31
N PHE A 170 2.71 7.20 -2.22
CA PHE A 170 1.93 6.14 -1.57
C PHE A 170 2.64 5.71 -0.29
N ALA A 171 1.95 5.79 0.84
CA ALA A 171 2.40 5.25 2.12
C ALA A 171 1.84 3.83 2.29
N ILE A 172 2.68 2.88 2.70
CA ILE A 172 2.30 1.50 2.93
C ILE A 172 2.37 1.21 4.42
N ILE A 173 1.23 0.81 5.00
CA ILE A 173 1.07 0.61 6.43
C ILE A 173 0.76 -0.87 6.70
N ASP A 174 1.42 -1.44 7.70
CA ASP A 174 1.22 -2.82 8.08
C ASP A 174 -0.01 -3.02 9.00
N ARG A 175 -0.27 -4.27 9.35
CA ARG A 175 -1.41 -4.70 10.19
C ARG A 175 -1.37 -4.14 11.60
N GLN A 176 -0.21 -3.70 12.07
CA GLN A 176 0.02 -3.11 13.39
C GLN A 176 -0.09 -1.57 13.35
N GLY A 177 -0.42 -0.99 12.20
CA GLY A 177 -0.47 0.46 12.04
C GLY A 177 0.92 1.11 11.99
N THR A 178 1.93 0.37 11.52
CA THR A 178 3.29 0.90 11.33
C THR A 178 3.52 1.25 9.87
N LEU A 179 4.01 2.45 9.58
CA LEU A 179 4.47 2.84 8.25
C LEU A 179 5.73 2.05 7.88
N ARG A 180 5.68 1.35 6.77
CA ARG A 180 6.74 0.43 6.32
C ARG A 180 7.41 0.86 5.01
N GLY A 181 6.80 1.78 4.28
CA GLY A 181 7.34 2.30 3.02
C GLY A 181 6.61 3.54 2.55
N VAL A 182 7.35 4.39 1.85
CA VAL A 182 6.81 5.54 1.11
C VAL A 182 7.35 5.43 -0.32
N ILE A 183 6.45 5.34 -1.30
CA ILE A 183 6.77 5.15 -2.71
C ILE A 183 6.31 6.38 -3.47
N HIS A 184 7.21 6.97 -4.27
CA HIS A 184 6.88 8.14 -5.08
C HIS A 184 6.00 7.73 -6.26
N GLY A 185 4.81 8.34 -6.36
CA GLY A 185 3.84 8.07 -7.42
C GLY A 185 4.25 8.59 -8.80
N GLU A 186 5.36 9.34 -8.90
CA GLU A 186 5.93 9.78 -10.17
C GLU A 186 6.86 8.73 -10.81
N SER A 187 7.27 7.72 -10.03
CA SER A 187 8.05 6.59 -10.55
C SER A 187 7.27 5.84 -11.63
N VAL A 188 7.96 5.39 -12.65
CA VAL A 188 7.37 4.60 -13.76
C VAL A 188 6.81 3.27 -13.24
N ASP A 189 7.40 2.71 -12.19
CA ASP A 189 7.04 1.41 -11.62
C ASP A 189 6.30 1.54 -10.27
N ALA A 190 5.71 2.71 -9.97
CA ALA A 190 5.12 2.99 -8.66
C ALA A 190 4.12 1.92 -8.20
N GLU A 191 3.22 1.46 -9.08
CA GLU A 191 2.22 0.45 -8.76
C GLU A 191 2.86 -0.92 -8.51
N ASN A 192 3.89 -1.29 -9.27
CA ASN A 192 4.66 -2.53 -9.08
C ASN A 192 5.44 -2.49 -7.76
N ASP A 193 6.03 -1.36 -7.41
CA ASP A 193 6.75 -1.16 -6.16
C ASP A 193 5.80 -1.27 -4.95
N VAL A 194 4.60 -0.70 -5.05
CA VAL A 194 3.54 -0.86 -4.03
C VAL A 194 3.17 -2.33 -3.89
N LEU A 195 2.90 -3.03 -5.00
CA LEU A 195 2.55 -4.45 -4.98
C LEU A 195 3.66 -5.32 -4.37
N ALA A 196 4.91 -5.04 -4.72
CA ALA A 196 6.08 -5.73 -4.17
C ALA A 196 6.20 -5.50 -2.64
N CYS A 197 6.01 -4.26 -2.19
CA CYS A 197 6.04 -3.89 -0.77
C CYS A 197 4.94 -4.62 0.02
N VAL A 198 3.70 -4.60 -0.46
CA VAL A 198 2.55 -5.30 0.13
C VAL A 198 2.79 -6.82 0.20
N THR A 199 3.33 -7.40 -0.87
CA THR A 199 3.64 -8.84 -0.92
C THR A 199 4.70 -9.23 0.12
N ARG A 200 5.72 -8.39 0.32
CA ARG A 200 6.73 -8.59 1.37
C ARG A 200 6.12 -8.55 2.77
N LEU A 201 5.18 -7.63 3.04
CA LEU A 201 4.49 -7.54 4.34
C LEU A 201 3.67 -8.79 4.64
N LYS A 202 3.00 -9.39 3.65
CA LYS A 202 2.29 -10.66 3.81
C LYS A 202 3.21 -11.78 4.29
N ASN A 203 4.43 -11.85 3.75
CA ASN A 203 5.40 -12.90 4.08
C ASN A 203 6.08 -12.70 5.44
N GLN A 204 6.08 -11.47 5.97
CA GLN A 204 6.64 -11.13 7.29
C GLN A 204 5.64 -11.37 8.44
N SER A 205 4.37 -11.61 8.14
CA SER A 205 3.30 -11.82 9.12
C SER A 205 3.14 -13.29 9.55
N LYS A 206 4.05 -14.16 9.11
CA LYS A 206 4.16 -15.55 9.51
C LYS A 206 5.30 -15.72 10.51
#